data_d5166a296b7efa8b90ed7671c86264f5
#
_entry.id   d5166a296b7efa8b90ed7671c86264f5
#
_cell.length_a   1.000
_cell.length_b   1.000
_cell.length_c   1.000
_cell.angle_alpha   90.00
_cell.angle_beta   90.00
_cell.angle_gamma   90.00
#
_symmetry.space_group_name_H-M   'P 1'
#
loop_
_entity.id
_entity.type
_entity.pdbx_description
1 polymer ?
#
loop_
_entity_poly.entity_id
_entity_poly.type
_entity_poly.pdbx_seq_one_letter_code
_entity_poly.pdbx_strand_id
1 'polypeptide(L)'
;MKKYLVLLVPLLLSLSQCYKEPAAVDSTVKGRLVEFGNTQKGIPNVDIALLARIPPDCLFCPEQRRVLGWTVSDADGRFSFTFLDTSTIYHLAIRPRDKKYYPIDLFELKEDKQTKLHSNPNLVVEVIPQAFIRFRIKNVNPVNRYDELNIGDVDEYWRYKFIGMNVDTTVIATIAGNMRFELRNFVYRNTIQTIIKDSVTTIGHDTIDVKIFY
;
A
#
# COMPACT_ATOMS: atom_id res chain seq x y z
N MET A 1 8.74 27.59 57.62
CA MET A 1 8.99 26.93 56.31
C MET A 1 9.24 25.41 56.40
N LYS A 2 9.34 24.75 57.54
CA LYS A 2 9.58 23.30 57.66
C LYS A 2 8.33 22.40 57.61
N LYS A 3 7.12 22.95 57.71
CA LYS A 3 5.86 22.16 57.77
C LYS A 3 5.31 21.71 56.39
N TYR A 4 5.72 22.33 55.30
CA TYR A 4 5.23 21.98 53.97
C TYR A 4 6.07 20.91 53.26
N LEU A 5 7.28 20.65 53.74
CA LEU A 5 8.17 19.63 53.17
C LEU A 5 7.69 18.20 53.44
N VAL A 6 7.00 17.99 54.56
CA VAL A 6 6.53 16.68 55.00
C VAL A 6 5.29 16.20 54.20
N LEU A 7 4.53 17.13 53.60
CA LEU A 7 3.34 16.80 52.80
C LEU A 7 3.68 16.48 51.32
N LEU A 8 4.85 16.91 50.85
CA LEU A 8 5.27 16.70 49.45
C LEU A 8 5.80 15.27 49.20
N VAL A 9 6.36 14.63 50.22
CA VAL A 9 6.93 13.27 50.10
C VAL A 9 5.87 12.19 49.85
N PRO A 10 4.72 12.14 50.56
CA PRO A 10 3.70 11.16 50.26
C PRO A 10 2.99 11.40 48.92
N LEU A 11 2.93 12.66 48.44
CA LEU A 11 2.36 12.97 47.13
C LEU A 11 3.25 12.48 45.98
N LEU A 12 4.57 12.52 46.13
CA LEU A 12 5.53 11.97 45.15
C LEU A 12 5.55 10.43 45.14
N LEU A 13 5.30 9.80 46.29
CA LEU A 13 5.21 8.34 46.37
C LEU A 13 3.91 7.77 45.81
N SER A 14 2.84 8.55 45.79
CA SER A 14 1.57 8.13 45.18
C SER A 14 1.59 8.20 43.65
N LEU A 15 2.54 8.92 43.03
CA LEU A 15 2.72 9.02 41.59
C LEU A 15 3.56 7.87 41.02
N SER A 16 4.23 7.10 41.84
CA SER A 16 4.90 5.87 41.44
C SER A 16 3.95 4.66 41.47
N GLN A 17 2.74 4.84 40.99
CA GLN A 17 1.91 3.67 40.64
C GLN A 17 2.65 2.93 39.54
N CYS A 18 3.24 1.78 39.92
CA CYS A 18 3.79 0.84 38.98
C CYS A 18 2.74 0.60 37.91
N TYR A 19 3.00 1.08 36.69
CA TYR A 19 2.24 0.71 35.51
C TYR A 19 2.42 -0.81 35.39
N LYS A 20 1.43 -1.55 35.86
CA LYS A 20 1.43 -3.00 35.76
C LYS A 20 1.27 -3.31 34.29
N GLU A 21 2.34 -3.67 33.62
CA GLU A 21 2.23 -4.16 32.24
C GLU A 21 1.12 -5.19 32.19
N PRO A 22 0.16 -5.04 31.28
CA PRO A 22 -0.88 -6.04 31.10
C PRO A 22 -0.22 -7.40 30.86
N ALA A 23 -0.70 -8.42 31.54
CA ALA A 23 -0.18 -9.76 31.38
C ALA A 23 -0.25 -10.15 29.89
N ALA A 24 0.86 -10.62 29.34
CA ALA A 24 0.91 -11.08 27.95
C ALA A 24 -0.10 -12.23 27.76
N VAL A 25 -0.96 -12.10 26.75
CA VAL A 25 -2.01 -13.08 26.45
C VAL A 25 -1.70 -13.70 25.08
N ASP A 26 -1.82 -15.01 25.00
CA ASP A 26 -1.75 -15.71 23.72
C ASP A 26 -2.88 -15.26 22.81
N SER A 27 -2.52 -14.66 21.68
CA SER A 27 -3.44 -14.13 20.70
C SER A 27 -3.27 -14.81 19.34
N THR A 28 -4.36 -14.95 18.63
CA THR A 28 -4.35 -15.54 17.28
C THR A 28 -4.97 -14.59 16.28
N VAL A 29 -4.23 -14.29 15.21
CA VAL A 29 -4.73 -13.61 14.02
C VAL A 29 -4.90 -14.61 12.90
N LYS A 30 -6.09 -14.67 12.33
CA LYS A 30 -6.38 -15.49 11.14
C LYS A 30 -6.93 -14.56 10.06
N GLY A 31 -6.70 -14.89 8.83
CA GLY A 31 -7.22 -14.11 7.73
C GLY A 31 -7.14 -14.83 6.40
N ARG A 32 -7.59 -14.12 5.38
CA ARG A 32 -7.52 -14.56 4.00
C ARG A 32 -7.04 -13.42 3.12
N LEU A 33 -6.04 -13.68 2.29
CA LEU A 33 -5.62 -12.81 1.22
C LEU A 33 -6.48 -13.08 0.01
N VAL A 34 -7.07 -12.04 -0.56
CA VAL A 34 -7.90 -12.12 -1.76
C VAL A 34 -7.44 -11.11 -2.79
N GLU A 35 -7.73 -11.38 -4.05
CA GLU A 35 -7.42 -10.43 -5.11
C GLU A 35 -8.38 -9.24 -5.05
N PHE A 36 -7.85 -8.03 -5.12
CA PHE A 36 -8.65 -6.81 -5.19
C PHE A 36 -9.60 -6.87 -6.40
N GLY A 37 -10.88 -6.59 -6.16
CA GLY A 37 -11.94 -6.70 -7.17
C GLY A 37 -12.44 -8.13 -7.41
N ASN A 38 -11.84 -9.16 -6.79
CA ASN A 38 -12.32 -10.55 -6.86
C ASN A 38 -12.10 -11.28 -5.52
N THR A 39 -12.97 -11.03 -4.56
CA THR A 39 -12.88 -11.58 -3.19
C THR A 39 -13.02 -13.09 -3.12
N GLN A 40 -13.48 -13.75 -4.18
CA GLN A 40 -13.56 -15.22 -4.24
C GLN A 40 -12.20 -15.85 -4.53
N LYS A 41 -11.30 -15.11 -5.18
CA LYS A 41 -9.98 -15.58 -5.56
C LYS A 41 -8.98 -15.39 -4.41
N GLY A 42 -8.67 -16.47 -3.69
CA GLY A 42 -7.60 -16.49 -2.71
C GLY A 42 -6.22 -16.40 -3.38
N ILE A 43 -5.24 -15.80 -2.70
CA ILE A 43 -3.88 -15.65 -3.21
C ILE A 43 -2.94 -16.55 -2.41
N PRO A 44 -2.43 -17.64 -3.02
CA PRO A 44 -1.53 -18.57 -2.36
C PRO A 44 -0.07 -18.09 -2.39
N ASN A 45 0.77 -18.71 -1.56
CA ASN A 45 2.23 -18.54 -1.55
C ASN A 45 2.70 -17.09 -1.33
N VAL A 46 2.01 -16.37 -0.46
CA VAL A 46 2.36 -15.01 -0.06
C VAL A 46 3.03 -15.04 1.30
N ASP A 47 4.22 -14.43 1.41
CA ASP A 47 4.89 -14.24 2.68
C ASP A 47 4.20 -13.12 3.46
N ILE A 48 3.83 -13.40 4.71
CA ILE A 48 3.11 -12.46 5.57
C ILE A 48 3.87 -12.35 6.88
N ALA A 49 4.21 -11.12 7.27
CA ALA A 49 4.80 -10.82 8.58
C ALA A 49 3.78 -10.08 9.44
N LEU A 50 3.70 -10.48 10.71
CA LEU A 50 3.00 -9.72 11.74
C LEU A 50 4.02 -8.83 12.46
N LEU A 51 3.75 -7.54 12.51
CA LEU A 51 4.61 -6.52 13.08
C LEU A 51 3.88 -5.85 14.24
N ALA A 52 4.54 -5.71 15.39
CA ALA A 52 4.09 -4.88 16.50
C ALA A 52 4.77 -3.52 16.46
N ARG A 53 4.02 -2.47 16.66
CA ARG A 53 4.55 -1.12 16.87
C ARG A 53 5.16 -1.02 18.26
N ILE A 54 6.38 -0.53 18.34
CA ILE A 54 7.05 -0.19 19.59
C ILE A 54 6.92 1.31 19.77
N PRO A 55 6.29 1.78 20.86
CA PRO A 55 6.24 3.21 21.15
C PRO A 55 7.67 3.79 21.22
N PRO A 56 7.90 4.97 20.65
CA PRO A 56 9.22 5.58 20.71
C PRO A 56 9.54 6.00 22.16
N ASP A 57 10.77 5.73 22.59
CA ASP A 57 11.27 6.11 23.91
C ASP A 57 11.51 7.63 24.07
N CYS A 58 11.43 8.39 22.98
CA CYS A 58 11.59 9.84 22.96
C CYS A 58 10.68 10.52 21.93
N LEU A 59 10.40 11.82 22.13
CA LEU A 59 9.46 12.62 21.33
C LEU A 59 9.83 12.72 19.84
N PHE A 60 11.12 12.56 19.49
CA PHE A 60 11.64 12.68 18.13
C PHE A 60 12.29 11.37 17.62
N CYS A 61 12.15 10.27 18.36
CA CYS A 61 12.65 8.99 17.89
C CYS A 61 11.77 8.42 16.78
N PRO A 62 12.36 7.81 15.77
CA PRO A 62 11.60 7.13 14.73
C PRO A 62 10.82 5.96 15.34
N GLU A 63 9.62 5.74 14.81
CA GLU A 63 8.81 4.59 15.18
C GLU A 63 9.56 3.29 14.86
N GLN A 64 9.64 2.41 15.83
CA GLN A 64 10.25 1.10 15.66
C GLN A 64 9.15 0.03 15.53
N ARG A 65 9.47 -1.04 14.78
CA ARG A 65 8.58 -2.18 14.62
C ARG A 65 9.35 -3.47 14.89
N ARG A 66 8.70 -4.37 15.59
CA ARG A 66 9.23 -5.70 15.88
C ARG A 66 8.42 -6.74 15.14
N VAL A 67 9.09 -7.64 14.43
CA VAL A 67 8.43 -8.80 13.84
C VAL A 67 8.04 -9.77 14.95
N LEU A 68 6.77 -10.12 15.03
CA LEU A 68 6.23 -11.11 15.97
C LEU A 68 6.19 -12.50 15.37
N GLY A 69 6.00 -12.62 14.07
CA GLY A 69 5.95 -13.89 13.38
C GLY A 69 5.88 -13.76 11.86
N TRP A 70 6.12 -14.90 11.20
CA TRP A 70 6.00 -15.07 9.76
C TRP A 70 5.09 -16.24 9.46
N THR A 71 4.33 -16.14 8.40
CA THR A 71 3.56 -17.25 7.84
C THR A 71 3.49 -17.11 6.32
N VAL A 72 2.98 -18.16 5.66
CA VAL A 72 2.73 -18.16 4.22
C VAL A 72 1.27 -18.52 4.00
N SER A 73 0.61 -17.83 3.08
CA SER A 73 -0.77 -18.15 2.73
C SER A 73 -0.88 -19.51 2.06
N ASP A 74 -1.92 -20.27 2.41
CA ASP A 74 -2.24 -21.58 1.82
C ASP A 74 -2.85 -21.45 0.39
N ALA A 75 -3.28 -22.57 -0.18
CA ALA A 75 -3.87 -22.62 -1.52
C ALA A 75 -5.13 -21.76 -1.68
N ASP A 76 -5.86 -21.53 -0.59
CA ASP A 76 -7.07 -20.69 -0.56
C ASP A 76 -6.78 -19.24 -0.14
N GLY A 77 -5.51 -18.87 0.04
CA GLY A 77 -5.07 -17.59 0.52
C GLY A 77 -5.20 -17.39 2.04
N ARG A 78 -5.50 -18.44 2.82
CA ARG A 78 -5.68 -18.34 4.26
C ARG A 78 -4.33 -18.28 4.96
N PHE A 79 -4.28 -17.57 6.10
CA PHE A 79 -3.12 -17.48 6.96
C PHE A 79 -3.50 -17.44 8.43
N SER A 80 -2.56 -17.76 9.31
CA SER A 80 -2.74 -17.70 10.75
C SER A 80 -1.42 -17.40 11.46
N PHE A 81 -1.50 -16.59 12.53
CA PHE A 81 -0.43 -16.34 13.48
C PHE A 81 -0.92 -16.65 14.89
N THR A 82 -0.04 -17.22 15.71
CA THR A 82 -0.19 -17.24 17.17
C THR A 82 1.00 -16.49 17.77
N PHE A 83 0.75 -15.54 18.66
CA PHE A 83 1.78 -14.68 19.23
C PHE A 83 1.37 -14.22 20.62
N LEU A 84 2.37 -13.81 21.41
CA LEU A 84 2.14 -13.13 22.69
C LEU A 84 1.79 -11.67 22.43
N ASP A 85 0.58 -11.29 22.83
CA ASP A 85 0.11 -9.90 22.67
C ASP A 85 0.74 -9.02 23.74
N THR A 86 1.56 -8.06 23.29
CA THR A 86 2.26 -7.10 24.11
C THR A 86 2.18 -5.66 23.59
N SER A 87 1.41 -5.46 22.50
CA SER A 87 1.34 -4.17 21.81
C SER A 87 -0.10 -3.75 21.57
N THR A 88 -0.32 -2.47 21.37
CA THR A 88 -1.63 -1.90 21.06
C THR A 88 -1.86 -1.74 19.57
N ILE A 89 -0.82 -1.72 18.75
CA ILE A 89 -0.90 -1.50 17.30
C ILE A 89 -0.13 -2.57 16.55
N TYR A 90 -0.82 -3.22 15.62
CA TYR A 90 -0.27 -4.27 14.77
C TYR A 90 -0.39 -3.90 13.31
N HIS A 91 0.57 -4.36 12.51
CA HIS A 91 0.60 -4.23 11.07
C HIS A 91 0.86 -5.57 10.41
N LEU A 92 0.36 -5.75 9.22
CA LEU A 92 0.76 -6.85 8.34
C LEU A 92 1.65 -6.30 7.22
N ALA A 93 2.79 -6.92 6.99
CA ALA A 93 3.56 -6.77 5.77
C ALA A 93 3.29 -7.98 4.88
N ILE A 94 2.89 -7.75 3.65
CA ILE A 94 2.43 -8.78 2.72
C ILE A 94 3.31 -8.72 1.48
N ARG A 95 4.04 -9.80 1.21
CA ARG A 95 4.99 -9.89 0.10
C ARG A 95 4.68 -11.09 -0.77
N PRO A 96 3.88 -10.90 -1.83
CA PRO A 96 3.64 -11.95 -2.81
C PRO A 96 4.96 -12.42 -3.44
N ARG A 97 5.19 -13.73 -3.46
CA ARG A 97 6.36 -14.31 -4.14
C ARG A 97 6.23 -14.21 -5.65
N ASP A 98 4.99 -14.25 -6.13
CA ASP A 98 4.67 -14.00 -7.53
C ASP A 98 4.64 -12.48 -7.79
N LYS A 99 5.46 -12.02 -8.74
CA LYS A 99 5.51 -10.60 -9.17
C LYS A 99 4.22 -10.11 -9.84
N LYS A 100 3.20 -10.93 -9.91
CA LYS A 100 1.87 -10.56 -10.44
C LYS A 100 1.05 -9.68 -9.50
N TYR A 101 1.51 -9.47 -8.28
CA TYR A 101 0.84 -8.67 -7.27
C TYR A 101 1.76 -7.60 -6.72
N TYR A 102 1.19 -6.49 -6.28
CA TYR A 102 1.94 -5.47 -5.54
C TYR A 102 2.13 -5.88 -4.08
N PRO A 103 3.33 -5.68 -3.51
CA PRO A 103 3.54 -5.86 -2.08
C PRO A 103 2.78 -4.80 -1.29
N ILE A 104 2.39 -5.15 -0.08
CA ILE A 104 1.85 -4.23 0.91
C ILE A 104 2.87 -4.19 2.06
N ASP A 105 3.60 -3.09 2.19
CA ASP A 105 4.64 -2.98 3.21
C ASP A 105 4.06 -2.80 4.61
N LEU A 106 2.93 -2.11 4.72
CA LEU A 106 2.26 -1.89 6.00
C LEU A 106 0.74 -1.81 5.81
N PHE A 107 0.07 -2.88 6.16
CA PHE A 107 -1.38 -2.89 6.32
C PHE A 107 -1.69 -2.66 7.80
N GLU A 108 -2.12 -1.45 8.15
CA GLU A 108 -2.49 -1.12 9.52
C GLU A 108 -3.79 -1.84 9.92
N LEU A 109 -3.70 -2.57 11.00
CA LEU A 109 -4.88 -3.13 11.64
C LEU A 109 -5.50 -2.02 12.49
N LYS A 110 -6.54 -1.34 11.99
CA LYS A 110 -7.20 -0.23 12.68
C LYS A 110 -7.73 -0.64 14.06
N GLU A 111 -7.76 0.31 14.99
CA GLU A 111 -8.13 0.08 16.41
C GLU A 111 -9.46 -0.65 16.61
N ASP A 112 -10.47 -0.36 15.79
CA ASP A 112 -11.76 -1.05 15.82
C ASP A 112 -11.66 -2.55 15.48
N LYS A 113 -10.61 -2.94 14.75
CA LYS A 113 -10.28 -4.32 14.41
C LYS A 113 -9.28 -4.95 15.37
N GLN A 114 -8.51 -4.15 16.12
CA GLN A 114 -7.52 -4.63 17.10
C GLN A 114 -8.20 -5.22 18.34
N THR A 115 -9.23 -4.57 18.85
CA THR A 115 -10.05 -5.12 19.95
C THR A 115 -10.71 -6.45 19.59
N LYS A 116 -10.77 -6.77 18.29
CA LYS A 116 -11.28 -8.05 17.78
C LYS A 116 -10.20 -9.07 17.46
N LEU A 117 -8.90 -8.71 17.49
CA LEU A 117 -7.82 -9.67 17.29
C LEU A 117 -7.86 -10.79 18.32
N HIS A 118 -8.24 -10.47 19.56
CA HIS A 118 -8.44 -11.47 20.62
C HIS A 118 -9.70 -12.35 20.44
N SER A 119 -10.71 -11.89 19.70
CA SER A 119 -12.04 -12.52 19.71
C SER A 119 -12.55 -13.01 18.36
N ASN A 120 -12.06 -12.49 17.23
CA ASN A 120 -12.48 -12.99 15.92
C ASN A 120 -11.64 -12.49 14.76
N PRO A 121 -10.98 -13.33 14.14
CA PRO A 121 -10.00 -12.96 13.17
C PRO A 121 -10.21 -13.57 11.79
N ASN A 122 -11.34 -13.38 11.21
CA ASN A 122 -11.49 -13.59 9.76
C ASN A 122 -11.16 -12.28 9.02
N LEU A 123 -9.90 -11.88 9.11
CA LEU A 123 -9.40 -10.72 8.41
C LEU A 123 -9.36 -11.00 6.90
N VAL A 124 -10.01 -10.18 6.10
CA VAL A 124 -9.89 -10.22 4.64
C VAL A 124 -9.00 -9.05 4.22
N VAL A 125 -7.89 -9.38 3.54
CA VAL A 125 -6.96 -8.39 3.02
C VAL A 125 -6.94 -8.50 1.50
N GLU A 126 -7.27 -7.41 0.83
CA GLU A 126 -7.23 -7.33 -0.63
C GLU A 126 -5.84 -6.95 -1.10
N VAL A 127 -5.28 -7.74 -2.01
CA VAL A 127 -3.98 -7.51 -2.62
C VAL A 127 -4.19 -7.13 -4.08
N ILE A 128 -3.57 -6.03 -4.48
CA ILE A 128 -3.76 -5.45 -5.81
C ILE A 128 -2.97 -6.27 -6.84
N PRO A 129 -3.62 -6.85 -7.86
CA PRO A 129 -2.92 -7.51 -8.95
C PRO A 129 -2.21 -6.49 -9.83
N GLN A 130 -1.13 -6.89 -10.48
CA GLN A 130 -0.52 -6.10 -11.54
C GLN A 130 -1.31 -6.27 -12.84
N ALA A 131 -1.41 -5.20 -13.60
CA ALA A 131 -1.90 -5.18 -14.96
C ALA A 131 -0.92 -4.41 -15.84
N PHE A 132 -1.11 -4.47 -17.15
CA PHE A 132 -0.23 -3.81 -18.09
C PHE A 132 -1.03 -2.96 -19.07
N ILE A 133 -0.51 -1.76 -19.36
CA ILE A 133 -1.02 -0.93 -20.45
C ILE A 133 0.04 -0.88 -21.54
N ARG A 134 -0.34 -1.28 -22.76
CA ARG A 134 0.47 -1.12 -23.94
C ARG A 134 0.04 0.15 -24.66
N PHE A 135 0.81 1.20 -24.54
CA PHE A 135 0.61 2.43 -25.28
C PHE A 135 1.19 2.30 -26.68
N ARG A 136 0.34 2.42 -27.71
CA ARG A 136 0.77 2.59 -29.12
C ARG A 136 0.70 4.06 -29.46
N ILE A 137 1.85 4.69 -29.67
CA ILE A 137 2.00 6.12 -29.73
C ILE A 137 2.46 6.52 -31.11
N LYS A 138 1.74 7.47 -31.75
CA LYS A 138 2.12 7.98 -33.05
C LYS A 138 1.82 9.46 -33.18
N ASN A 139 2.83 10.25 -33.62
CA ASN A 139 2.62 11.61 -34.08
C ASN A 139 2.08 11.57 -35.51
N VAL A 140 0.78 11.77 -35.67
CA VAL A 140 0.11 11.68 -36.98
C VAL A 140 0.02 13.04 -37.70
N ASN A 141 0.18 14.13 -36.97
CA ASN A 141 0.13 15.50 -37.49
C ASN A 141 1.33 16.31 -36.98
N PRO A 142 2.55 15.95 -37.37
CA PRO A 142 3.74 16.64 -36.89
C PRO A 142 3.81 18.08 -37.37
N VAL A 143 4.14 18.99 -36.49
CA VAL A 143 4.33 20.43 -36.78
C VAL A 143 5.80 20.78 -36.84
N ASN A 144 6.59 20.32 -35.86
CA ASN A 144 8.03 20.58 -35.84
C ASN A 144 8.78 19.55 -34.97
N ARG A 145 10.11 19.62 -34.97
CA ARG A 145 11.00 18.72 -34.21
C ARG A 145 10.86 18.83 -32.69
N TYR A 146 10.12 19.77 -32.17
CA TYR A 146 9.89 20.01 -30.74
C TYR A 146 8.48 19.59 -30.31
N ASP A 147 7.70 18.98 -31.23
CA ASP A 147 6.43 18.38 -30.82
C ASP A 147 6.69 17.42 -29.67
N GLU A 148 5.90 17.55 -28.61
CA GLU A 148 6.10 16.79 -27.39
C GLU A 148 4.79 16.16 -26.94
N LEU A 149 4.86 14.89 -26.53
CA LEU A 149 3.79 14.17 -25.83
C LEU A 149 4.29 13.73 -24.46
N ASN A 150 3.55 14.07 -23.43
CA ASN A 150 3.74 13.53 -22.09
C ASN A 150 2.52 12.70 -21.71
N ILE A 151 2.75 11.43 -21.33
CA ILE A 151 1.74 10.53 -20.84
C ILE A 151 1.80 10.50 -19.32
N GLY A 152 0.74 10.95 -18.66
CA GLY A 152 0.61 10.97 -17.19
C GLY A 152 -0.62 10.24 -16.69
N ASP A 153 -0.65 10.01 -15.40
CA ASP A 153 -1.86 9.65 -14.65
C ASP A 153 -2.45 10.90 -13.96
N VAL A 154 -3.55 10.71 -13.22
CA VAL A 154 -4.29 11.80 -12.56
C VAL A 154 -3.44 12.55 -11.53
N ASP A 155 -2.44 11.88 -10.93
CA ASP A 155 -1.56 12.44 -9.90
C ASP A 155 -0.37 13.22 -10.49
N GLU A 156 -0.40 13.50 -11.81
CA GLU A 156 0.61 14.30 -12.54
C GLU A 156 2.02 13.68 -12.57
N TYR A 157 2.16 12.41 -12.22
CA TYR A 157 3.41 11.70 -12.41
C TYR A 157 3.62 11.38 -13.88
N TRP A 158 4.52 12.14 -14.55
CA TRP A 158 4.91 11.87 -15.93
C TRP A 158 5.62 10.53 -16.03
N ARG A 159 4.96 9.57 -16.69
CA ARG A 159 5.57 8.24 -16.88
C ARG A 159 6.44 8.20 -18.11
N TYR A 160 6.00 8.88 -19.17
CA TYR A 160 6.69 8.84 -20.46
C TYR A 160 6.64 10.20 -21.15
N LYS A 161 7.78 10.57 -21.75
CA LYS A 161 7.93 11.77 -22.56
C LYS A 161 8.47 11.40 -23.94
N PHE A 162 7.83 11.89 -25.00
CA PHE A 162 8.22 11.68 -26.38
C PHE A 162 8.37 13.01 -27.07
N ILE A 163 9.46 13.19 -27.83
CA ILE A 163 9.76 14.44 -28.53
C ILE A 163 10.10 14.14 -29.98
N GLY A 164 9.53 14.89 -30.90
CA GLY A 164 9.89 14.86 -32.31
C GLY A 164 8.74 14.60 -33.26
N MET A 165 9.03 14.82 -34.55
CA MET A 165 8.06 14.66 -35.64
C MET A 165 7.75 13.17 -35.93
N ASN A 166 8.74 12.30 -35.79
CA ASN A 166 8.67 10.91 -36.26
C ASN A 166 8.45 9.93 -35.10
N VAL A 167 7.65 10.32 -34.10
CA VAL A 167 7.30 9.41 -33.01
C VAL A 167 6.33 8.36 -33.53
N ASP A 168 6.79 7.12 -33.55
CA ASP A 168 6.00 5.92 -33.84
C ASP A 168 6.58 4.79 -32.99
N THR A 169 5.98 4.53 -31.84
CA THR A 169 6.56 3.62 -30.84
C THR A 169 5.50 2.94 -29.98
N THR A 170 5.95 1.89 -29.27
CA THR A 170 5.12 1.16 -28.32
C THR A 170 5.86 1.06 -26.99
N VAL A 171 5.19 1.38 -25.88
CA VAL A 171 5.70 1.22 -24.52
C VAL A 171 4.71 0.44 -23.67
N ILE A 172 5.23 -0.31 -22.71
CA ILE A 172 4.41 -1.06 -21.76
C ILE A 172 4.64 -0.49 -20.36
N ALA A 173 3.54 -0.10 -19.73
CA ALA A 173 3.52 0.34 -18.33
C ALA A 173 2.89 -0.73 -17.44
N THR A 174 3.50 -0.99 -16.30
CA THR A 174 2.88 -1.77 -15.22
C THR A 174 2.03 -0.86 -14.35
N ILE A 175 0.80 -1.27 -14.09
CA ILE A 175 -0.19 -0.50 -13.34
C ILE A 175 -1.02 -1.44 -12.45
N ALA A 176 -1.77 -0.88 -11.51
CA ALA A 176 -2.71 -1.66 -10.70
C ALA A 176 -3.82 -2.27 -11.55
N GLY A 177 -4.15 -3.53 -11.29
CA GLY A 177 -5.23 -4.24 -11.96
C GLY A 177 -6.58 -4.07 -11.25
N ASN A 178 -7.65 -4.38 -11.97
CA ASN A 178 -9.04 -4.31 -11.50
C ASN A 178 -9.45 -2.89 -11.05
N MET A 179 -8.85 -1.87 -11.66
CA MET A 179 -9.10 -0.47 -11.35
C MET A 179 -9.38 0.35 -12.60
N ARG A 180 -10.08 1.47 -12.42
CA ARG A 180 -10.27 2.46 -13.48
C ARG A 180 -9.31 3.62 -13.27
N PHE A 181 -8.62 4.00 -14.33
CA PHE A 181 -7.69 5.13 -14.35
C PHE A 181 -8.14 6.18 -15.36
N GLU A 182 -7.96 7.44 -15.01
CA GLU A 182 -8.01 8.54 -15.96
C GLU A 182 -6.61 8.78 -16.52
N LEU A 183 -6.48 8.75 -17.82
CA LEU A 183 -5.25 9.10 -18.53
C LEU A 183 -5.31 10.56 -18.93
N ARG A 184 -4.24 11.29 -18.65
CA ARG A 184 -4.05 12.68 -19.10
C ARG A 184 -2.82 12.73 -19.98
N ASN A 185 -3.03 12.95 -21.26
CA ASN A 185 -1.97 13.08 -22.24
C ASN A 185 -1.82 14.55 -22.61
N PHE A 186 -0.65 15.12 -22.41
CA PHE A 186 -0.36 16.51 -22.72
C PHE A 186 0.46 16.57 -23.99
N VAL A 187 -0.11 17.22 -25.00
CA VAL A 187 0.53 17.45 -26.29
C VAL A 187 0.96 18.90 -26.37
N TYR A 188 2.23 19.14 -26.66
CA TYR A 188 2.78 20.48 -26.86
C TYR A 188 3.20 20.65 -28.29
N ARG A 189 2.68 21.69 -28.97
CA ARG A 189 3.03 22.08 -30.34
C ARG A 189 3.10 23.59 -30.42
N ASN A 190 4.23 24.15 -30.92
CA ASN A 190 4.43 25.59 -31.04
C ASN A 190 4.03 26.35 -29.77
N THR A 191 4.45 25.90 -28.58
CA THR A 191 4.10 26.45 -27.26
C THR A 191 2.64 26.29 -26.83
N ILE A 192 1.78 25.72 -27.66
CA ILE A 192 0.39 25.45 -27.33
C ILE A 192 0.29 24.06 -26.68
N GLN A 193 -0.30 24.02 -25.51
CA GLN A 193 -0.62 22.77 -24.80
C GLN A 193 -2.06 22.33 -25.12
N THR A 194 -2.20 21.06 -25.50
CA THR A 194 -3.51 20.40 -25.62
C THR A 194 -3.55 19.22 -24.67
N ILE A 195 -4.65 19.06 -23.94
CA ILE A 195 -4.85 17.93 -23.02
C ILE A 195 -5.83 16.95 -23.66
N ILE A 196 -5.38 15.72 -23.86
CA ILE A 196 -6.23 14.59 -24.30
C ILE A 196 -6.54 13.77 -23.06
N LYS A 197 -7.81 13.73 -22.67
CA LYS A 197 -8.30 12.94 -21.54
C LYS A 197 -8.91 11.65 -22.06
N ASP A 198 -8.59 10.55 -21.42
CA ASP A 198 -9.17 9.23 -21.67
C ASP A 198 -9.32 8.47 -20.37
N SER A 199 -10.01 7.35 -20.38
CA SER A 199 -10.10 6.47 -19.23
C SER A 199 -9.94 5.03 -19.63
N VAL A 200 -9.20 4.28 -18.84
CA VAL A 200 -8.97 2.85 -19.03
C VAL A 200 -9.36 2.08 -17.78
N THR A 201 -10.06 0.96 -17.97
CA THR A 201 -10.32 0.00 -16.88
C THR A 201 -9.38 -1.17 -17.07
N THR A 202 -8.52 -1.39 -16.09
CA THR A 202 -7.56 -2.49 -16.09
C THR A 202 -8.19 -3.76 -15.55
N ILE A 203 -7.73 -4.90 -16.09
CA ILE A 203 -8.06 -6.23 -15.57
C ILE A 203 -6.77 -6.83 -15.01
N GLY A 204 -6.86 -7.41 -13.81
CA GLY A 204 -5.70 -8.01 -13.16
C GLY A 204 -5.03 -9.06 -14.06
N HIS A 205 -3.69 -8.98 -14.15
CA HIS A 205 -2.82 -9.87 -14.92
C HIS A 205 -2.96 -9.77 -16.45
N ASP A 206 -3.76 -8.83 -16.95
CA ASP A 206 -3.99 -8.66 -18.39
C ASP A 206 -3.27 -7.43 -18.97
N THR A 207 -3.19 -7.36 -20.29
CA THR A 207 -2.62 -6.24 -21.04
C THR A 207 -3.69 -5.53 -21.85
N ILE A 208 -3.84 -4.23 -21.64
CA ILE A 208 -4.80 -3.40 -22.37
C ILE A 208 -4.05 -2.52 -23.36
N ASP A 209 -4.52 -2.49 -24.61
CA ASP A 209 -3.99 -1.62 -25.66
C ASP A 209 -4.65 -0.24 -25.62
N VAL A 210 -3.83 0.80 -25.48
CA VAL A 210 -4.23 2.21 -25.58
C VAL A 210 -3.52 2.85 -26.75
N LYS A 211 -4.28 3.43 -27.68
CA LYS A 211 -3.74 4.13 -28.86
C LYS A 211 -3.76 5.63 -28.60
N ILE A 212 -2.61 6.27 -28.72
CA ILE A 212 -2.44 7.71 -28.59
C ILE A 212 -1.93 8.24 -29.93
N PHE A 213 -2.83 8.84 -30.69
CA PHE A 213 -2.52 9.49 -31.97
C PHE A 213 -2.62 10.98 -31.77
N TYR A 214 -1.53 11.72 -31.95
CA TYR A 214 -1.46 13.14 -31.69
C TYR A 214 -0.76 13.90 -32.84
#